data_48b5c59ab6e11f1aaccc6deabe50334c
#
_entry.id   48b5c59ab6e11f1aaccc6deabe50334c
#
_cell.length_a   1.000
_cell.length_b   1.000
_cell.length_c   1.000
_cell.angle_alpha   90.00
_cell.angle_beta   90.00
_cell.angle_gamma   90.00
#
_symmetry.space_group_name_H-M   'P 1'
#
loop_
_entity.id
_entity.type
_entity.pdbx_description
1 polymer ?
#
loop_
_entity_poly.entity_id
_entity_poly.type
_entity_poly.pdbx_seq_one_letter_code
_entity_poly.pdbx_strand_id
1 'polypeptide(L)'
;MTQEAMSVPLGCDGMRCFSGHEIAGRRSSTCRSGFVFPTPWVLDSYKRGHFFRAVYEANCYAVRANLEAIKADSESPLYVCGGQTASDFYNGILADVCGRQVITQKEREITGLGIAMGAFTGVGLYKDIREAAAEMSFAGKIYEPKHDCQAFYEDWLEKY
;
A
#
# COMPACT_ATOMS: atom_id res chain seq x y z
N MET A 1 -11.31 13.37 -1.67
CA MET A 1 -10.28 12.75 -0.79
C MET A 1 -8.93 12.64 -1.50
N THR A 2 -8.81 11.86 -2.56
CA THR A 2 -7.51 11.67 -3.26
C THR A 2 -6.92 12.97 -3.82
N GLN A 3 -7.72 13.82 -4.47
CA GLN A 3 -7.24 15.11 -4.99
C GLN A 3 -6.69 16.04 -3.90
N GLU A 4 -7.36 16.09 -2.74
CA GLU A 4 -6.89 16.89 -1.61
C GLU A 4 -5.58 16.33 -1.03
N ALA A 5 -5.42 15.01 -0.97
CA ALA A 5 -4.18 14.38 -0.54
C ALA A 5 -3.01 14.63 -1.52
N MET A 6 -3.31 14.67 -2.82
CA MET A 6 -2.30 14.96 -3.87
C MET A 6 -1.72 16.37 -3.79
N SER A 7 -2.47 17.33 -3.25
CA SER A 7 -2.01 18.73 -3.09
C SER A 7 -1.12 18.95 -1.87
N VAL A 8 -0.94 17.94 -1.04
CA VAL A 8 -0.13 18.00 0.19
C VAL A 8 1.27 17.44 -0.11
N PRO A 9 2.35 18.03 0.45
CA PRO A 9 3.70 17.54 0.23
C PRO A 9 3.94 16.18 0.89
N LEU A 10 5.04 15.52 0.49
CA LEU A 10 5.54 14.29 1.10
C LEU A 10 5.73 14.49 2.61
N GLY A 11 5.33 13.48 3.40
CA GLY A 11 5.44 13.53 4.87
C GLY A 11 4.49 14.51 5.56
N CYS A 12 3.48 15.04 4.84
CA CYS A 12 2.35 15.81 5.40
C CYS A 12 2.77 16.98 6.30
N ASP A 13 3.82 17.73 5.91
CA ASP A 13 4.38 18.81 6.72
C ASP A 13 4.70 18.37 8.17
N GLY A 14 5.17 17.13 8.33
CA GLY A 14 5.54 16.54 9.61
C GLY A 14 4.42 15.83 10.37
N MET A 15 3.17 15.92 9.90
CA MET A 15 2.07 15.16 10.51
C MET A 15 2.21 13.68 10.20
N ARG A 16 2.04 12.84 11.23
CA ARG A 16 2.09 11.39 11.12
C ARG A 16 0.78 10.75 11.53
N CYS A 17 0.41 9.67 10.85
CA CYS A 17 -0.70 8.82 11.24
C CYS A 17 -0.18 7.46 11.71
N PHE A 18 -0.75 6.96 12.77
CA PHE A 18 -0.51 5.61 13.29
C PHE A 18 -1.79 4.81 13.17
N SER A 19 -1.77 3.76 12.39
CA SER A 19 -2.96 2.92 12.10
C SER A 19 -3.13 1.77 13.10
N GLY A 20 -2.33 1.72 14.16
CA GLY A 20 -2.49 0.74 15.23
C GLY A 20 -1.86 -0.61 14.92
N HIS A 21 -2.66 -1.64 14.70
CA HIS A 21 -2.20 -3.04 14.64
C HIS A 21 -1.88 -3.56 13.22
N GLU A 22 -1.72 -2.70 12.25
CA GLU A 22 -1.46 -3.12 10.86
C GLU A 22 -0.08 -3.74 10.64
N ILE A 23 0.83 -3.58 11.59
CA ILE A 23 2.17 -4.19 11.54
C ILE A 23 2.14 -5.56 12.22
N ALA A 24 2.58 -6.60 11.49
CA ALA A 24 2.63 -7.96 11.99
C ALA A 24 3.47 -8.10 13.28
N GLY A 25 2.99 -8.92 14.20
CA GLY A 25 3.65 -9.16 15.49
C GLY A 25 3.32 -8.16 16.60
N ARG A 26 2.64 -7.06 16.31
CA ARG A 26 2.16 -6.14 17.35
C ARG A 26 0.84 -6.64 17.95
N ARG A 27 0.72 -6.56 19.28
CA ARG A 27 -0.53 -6.93 19.97
C ARG A 27 -1.58 -5.84 19.74
N SER A 28 -2.70 -6.18 19.12
CA SER A 28 -3.79 -5.26 18.82
C SER A 28 -4.36 -4.54 20.05
N SER A 29 -4.36 -5.18 21.22
CA SER A 29 -4.86 -4.62 22.47
C SER A 29 -4.03 -3.44 23.02
N THR A 30 -2.79 -3.29 22.57
CA THR A 30 -1.87 -2.23 23.02
C THR A 30 -1.61 -1.16 21.97
N CYS A 31 -2.00 -1.41 20.72
CA CYS A 31 -1.79 -0.48 19.63
C CYS A 31 -2.94 0.51 19.52
N ARG A 32 -2.61 1.79 19.54
CA ARG A 32 -3.57 2.89 19.37
C ARG A 32 -3.39 3.52 18.01
N SER A 33 -4.49 3.97 17.41
CA SER A 33 -4.48 4.76 16.19
C SER A 33 -4.57 6.24 16.53
N GLY A 34 -3.98 7.08 15.70
CA GLY A 34 -4.06 8.53 15.91
C GLY A 34 -3.17 9.31 14.97
N PHE A 35 -3.19 10.63 15.17
CA PHE A 35 -2.33 11.55 14.45
C PHE A 35 -1.42 12.27 15.43
N VAL A 36 -0.16 12.46 15.03
CA VAL A 36 0.85 13.23 15.77
C VAL A 36 1.27 14.42 14.91
N PHE A 37 1.36 15.57 15.53
CA PHE A 37 1.73 16.83 14.91
C PHE A 37 3.09 17.27 15.41
N PRO A 38 3.94 17.86 14.56
CA PRO A 38 5.26 18.33 14.97
C PRO A 38 5.18 19.50 15.98
N THR A 39 4.14 20.31 15.88
CA THR A 39 3.86 21.43 16.81
C THR A 39 2.38 21.55 17.10
N PRO A 40 1.96 21.65 18.38
CA PRO A 40 0.54 21.68 18.73
C PRO A 40 -0.19 22.98 18.35
N TRP A 41 0.54 24.05 18.01
CA TRP A 41 0.01 25.39 17.81
C TRP A 41 -0.31 25.73 16.34
N VAL A 42 -0.10 24.82 15.39
CA VAL A 42 -0.23 25.11 13.94
C VAL A 42 -1.42 24.36 13.34
N LEU A 43 -2.51 24.23 14.09
CA LEU A 43 -3.70 23.51 13.63
C LEU A 43 -4.30 24.09 12.35
N ASP A 44 -4.21 25.40 12.14
CA ASP A 44 -4.71 26.05 10.92
C ASP A 44 -3.91 25.72 9.67
N SER A 45 -2.69 25.19 9.82
CA SER A 45 -1.83 24.75 8.71
C SER A 45 -2.26 23.40 8.15
N TYR A 46 -2.92 22.55 8.96
CA TYR A 46 -3.32 21.22 8.55
C TYR A 46 -4.73 21.20 8.00
N LYS A 47 -4.84 20.93 6.72
CA LYS A 47 -6.09 20.78 5.99
C LYS A 47 -6.48 19.31 5.90
N ARG A 48 -7.69 19.03 5.52
CA ARG A 48 -8.24 17.67 5.31
C ARG A 48 -7.34 16.78 4.46
N GLY A 49 -6.68 17.35 3.45
CA GLY A 49 -5.74 16.65 2.58
C GLY A 49 -4.55 16.04 3.34
N HIS A 50 -4.04 16.71 4.39
CA HIS A 50 -2.94 16.19 5.22
C HIS A 50 -3.35 14.91 5.93
N PHE A 51 -4.55 14.88 6.52
CA PHE A 51 -5.07 13.68 7.19
C PHE A 51 -5.22 12.51 6.21
N PHE A 52 -5.75 12.77 5.03
CA PHE A 52 -5.88 11.71 4.01
C PHE A 52 -4.53 11.21 3.54
N ARG A 53 -3.59 12.11 3.25
CA ARG A 53 -2.26 11.72 2.83
C ARG A 53 -1.52 10.96 3.92
N ALA A 54 -1.57 11.42 5.18
CA ALA A 54 -0.95 10.74 6.30
C ALA A 54 -1.47 9.31 6.49
N VAL A 55 -2.78 9.08 6.27
CA VAL A 55 -3.35 7.72 6.29
C VAL A 55 -2.82 6.86 5.14
N TYR A 56 -2.73 7.41 3.93
CA TYR A 56 -2.15 6.67 2.80
C TYR A 56 -0.69 6.30 3.05
N GLU A 57 0.11 7.25 3.52
CA GLU A 57 1.52 7.00 3.85
C GLU A 57 1.67 5.99 4.98
N ALA A 58 0.87 6.09 6.06
CA ALA A 58 0.89 5.14 7.18
C ALA A 58 0.60 3.69 6.73
N ASN A 59 -0.39 3.51 5.84
CA ASN A 59 -0.68 2.19 5.29
C ASN A 59 0.50 1.65 4.47
N CYS A 60 1.14 2.49 3.66
CA CYS A 60 2.31 2.09 2.88
C CYS A 60 3.50 1.74 3.79
N TYR A 61 3.72 2.49 4.88
CA TYR A 61 4.75 2.17 5.88
C TYR A 61 4.48 0.82 6.56
N ALA A 62 3.22 0.54 6.90
CA ALA A 62 2.86 -0.75 7.47
C ALA A 62 3.12 -1.91 6.50
N VAL A 63 2.84 -1.73 5.21
CA VAL A 63 3.18 -2.73 4.17
C VAL A 63 4.69 -2.94 4.13
N ARG A 64 5.49 -1.88 4.05
CA ARG A 64 6.95 -1.99 4.02
C ARG A 64 7.49 -2.69 5.27
N ALA A 65 7.05 -2.29 6.46
CA ALA A 65 7.47 -2.93 7.72
C ALA A 65 7.11 -4.43 7.77
N ASN A 66 5.96 -4.81 7.23
CA ASN A 66 5.57 -6.22 7.14
C ASN A 66 6.44 -7.00 6.14
N LEU A 67 6.77 -6.41 4.98
CA LEU A 67 7.69 -7.01 4.00
C LEU A 67 9.07 -7.24 4.60
N GLU A 68 9.59 -6.28 5.35
CA GLU A 68 10.86 -6.39 6.07
C GLU A 68 10.80 -7.48 7.15
N ALA A 69 9.72 -7.53 7.92
CA ALA A 69 9.52 -8.53 8.97
C ALA A 69 9.50 -9.98 8.44
N ILE A 70 8.93 -10.21 7.26
CA ILE A 70 8.93 -11.52 6.61
C ILE A 70 10.17 -11.76 5.74
N LYS A 71 11.11 -10.82 5.70
CA LYS A 71 12.32 -10.87 4.87
C LYS A 71 11.99 -11.12 3.38
N ALA A 72 10.96 -10.45 2.88
CA ALA A 72 10.59 -10.54 1.48
C ALA A 72 11.74 -10.07 0.59
N ASP A 73 11.91 -10.78 -0.54
CA ASP A 73 12.92 -10.41 -1.54
C ASP A 73 12.72 -8.96 -2.01
N SER A 74 13.76 -8.13 -1.90
CA SER A 74 13.71 -6.70 -2.21
C SER A 74 13.63 -6.40 -3.71
N GLU A 75 14.09 -7.31 -4.56
CA GLU A 75 14.15 -7.11 -6.01
C GLU A 75 12.83 -7.49 -6.71
N SER A 76 12.01 -8.31 -6.06
CA SER A 76 10.76 -8.76 -6.66
C SER A 76 9.68 -7.67 -6.66
N PRO A 77 8.91 -7.51 -7.74
CA PRO A 77 7.79 -6.56 -7.78
C PRO A 77 6.69 -6.95 -6.79
N LEU A 78 5.93 -5.95 -6.35
CA LEU A 78 4.77 -6.15 -5.50
C LEU A 78 3.50 -6.28 -6.35
N TYR A 79 2.92 -7.46 -6.36
CA TYR A 79 1.59 -7.68 -6.95
C TYR A 79 0.52 -7.31 -5.93
N VAL A 80 -0.33 -6.35 -6.27
CA VAL A 80 -1.33 -5.81 -5.37
C VAL A 80 -2.74 -5.92 -5.94
N CYS A 81 -3.71 -6.14 -5.07
CA CYS A 81 -5.11 -6.25 -5.42
C CYS A 81 -6.00 -5.68 -4.30
N GLY A 82 -7.30 -5.57 -4.58
CA GLY A 82 -8.28 -5.08 -3.63
C GLY A 82 -8.65 -3.60 -3.82
N GLY A 83 -9.57 -3.12 -3.00
CA GLY A 83 -10.22 -1.81 -3.19
C GLY A 83 -9.29 -0.60 -3.19
N GLN A 84 -8.24 -0.61 -2.39
CA GLN A 84 -7.28 0.50 -2.30
C GLN A 84 -6.48 0.68 -3.59
N THR A 85 -6.23 -0.41 -4.35
CA THR A 85 -5.47 -0.37 -5.60
C THR A 85 -6.21 0.33 -6.74
N ALA A 86 -7.47 0.72 -6.54
CA ALA A 86 -8.19 1.59 -7.47
C ALA A 86 -7.64 3.03 -7.51
N SER A 87 -6.81 3.42 -6.54
CA SER A 87 -6.20 4.75 -6.46
C SER A 87 -4.79 4.72 -7.04
N ASP A 88 -4.59 5.35 -8.20
CA ASP A 88 -3.26 5.53 -8.80
C ASP A 88 -2.31 6.27 -7.84
N PHE A 89 -2.85 7.21 -7.04
CA PHE A 89 -2.09 7.95 -6.05
C PHE A 89 -1.57 7.04 -4.91
N TYR A 90 -2.41 6.15 -4.38
CA TYR A 90 -2.00 5.18 -3.38
C TYR A 90 -0.92 4.23 -3.91
N ASN A 91 -1.12 3.69 -5.11
CA ASN A 91 -0.17 2.76 -5.72
C ASN A 91 1.19 3.42 -5.98
N GLY A 92 1.19 4.72 -6.36
CA GLY A 92 2.43 5.49 -6.49
C GLY A 92 3.16 5.66 -5.17
N ILE A 93 2.46 6.06 -4.09
CA ILE A 93 3.06 6.14 -2.75
C ILE A 93 3.60 4.79 -2.30
N LEU A 94 2.87 3.70 -2.56
CA LEU A 94 3.31 2.36 -2.18
C LEU A 94 4.61 1.96 -2.89
N ALA A 95 4.72 2.26 -4.19
CA ALA A 95 5.94 2.02 -4.94
C ALA A 95 7.11 2.84 -4.38
N ASP A 96 6.88 4.13 -4.12
CA ASP A 96 7.89 5.06 -3.58
C ASP A 96 8.37 4.64 -2.18
N VAL A 97 7.44 4.29 -1.27
CA VAL A 97 7.75 3.87 0.11
C VAL A 97 8.45 2.52 0.16
N CYS A 98 8.01 1.56 -0.66
CA CYS A 98 8.61 0.22 -0.68
C CYS A 98 9.90 0.16 -1.52
N GLY A 99 10.18 1.17 -2.35
CA GLY A 99 11.30 1.16 -3.28
C GLY A 99 11.19 0.06 -4.33
N ARG A 100 9.97 -0.38 -4.67
CA ARG A 100 9.70 -1.52 -5.55
C ARG A 100 8.66 -1.16 -6.60
N GLN A 101 8.76 -1.83 -7.74
CA GLN A 101 7.70 -1.81 -8.73
C GLN A 101 6.40 -2.38 -8.13
N VAL A 102 5.29 -1.66 -8.28
CA VAL A 102 3.96 -2.12 -7.87
C VAL A 102 3.15 -2.45 -9.12
N ILE A 103 2.60 -3.66 -9.18
CA ILE A 103 1.81 -4.17 -10.31
C ILE A 103 0.40 -4.47 -9.81
N THR A 104 -0.58 -3.76 -10.34
CA THR A 104 -1.99 -4.04 -10.04
C THR A 104 -2.52 -5.16 -10.91
N GLN A 105 -3.64 -5.75 -10.51
CA GLN A 105 -4.41 -6.67 -11.35
C GLN A 105 -5.42 -5.90 -12.20
N LYS A 106 -5.65 -6.37 -13.44
CA LYS A 106 -6.67 -5.80 -14.32
C LYS A 106 -8.06 -6.02 -13.76
N GLU A 107 -8.30 -7.23 -13.24
CA GLU A 107 -9.55 -7.58 -12.56
C GLU A 107 -9.51 -7.08 -11.11
N ARG A 108 -10.60 -6.43 -10.68
CA ARG A 108 -10.72 -5.90 -9.32
C ARG A 108 -11.28 -6.94 -8.33
N GLU A 109 -12.15 -7.81 -8.82
CA GLU A 109 -12.82 -8.84 -8.01
C GLU A 109 -11.97 -10.12 -7.92
N ILE A 110 -10.78 -9.97 -7.34
CA ILE A 110 -9.79 -11.06 -7.25
C ILE A 110 -10.30 -12.25 -6.44
N THR A 111 -11.14 -12.02 -5.43
CA THR A 111 -11.74 -13.12 -4.66
C THR A 111 -12.66 -13.96 -5.55
N GLY A 112 -13.52 -13.31 -6.33
CA GLY A 112 -14.39 -13.99 -7.31
C GLY A 112 -13.58 -14.72 -8.37
N LEU A 113 -12.52 -14.08 -8.87
CA LEU A 113 -11.61 -14.68 -9.84
C LEU A 113 -10.95 -15.96 -9.29
N GLY A 114 -10.44 -15.93 -8.06
CA GLY A 114 -9.84 -17.10 -7.41
C GLY A 114 -10.84 -18.26 -7.21
N ILE A 115 -12.07 -17.94 -6.84
CA ILE A 115 -13.16 -18.94 -6.74
C ILE A 115 -13.44 -19.56 -8.11
N ALA A 116 -13.53 -18.74 -9.17
CA ALA A 116 -13.75 -19.22 -10.53
C ALA A 116 -12.61 -20.14 -11.01
N MET A 117 -11.35 -19.77 -10.75
CA MET A 117 -10.19 -20.63 -11.04
C MET A 117 -10.31 -21.99 -10.35
N GLY A 118 -10.64 -21.99 -9.06
CA GLY A 118 -10.86 -23.22 -8.28
C GLY A 118 -11.98 -24.08 -8.85
N ALA A 119 -13.12 -23.47 -9.20
CA ALA A 119 -14.26 -24.17 -9.78
C ALA A 119 -13.92 -24.79 -11.15
N PHE A 120 -13.28 -24.03 -12.03
CA PHE A 120 -12.89 -24.50 -13.36
C PHE A 120 -11.85 -25.63 -13.31
N THR A 121 -10.92 -25.56 -12.37
CA THR A 121 -9.98 -26.66 -12.10
C THR A 121 -10.73 -27.88 -11.57
N GLY A 122 -11.70 -27.69 -10.65
CA GLY A 122 -12.48 -28.78 -10.07
C GLY A 122 -13.34 -29.54 -11.07
N VAL A 123 -13.83 -28.87 -12.12
CA VAL A 123 -14.60 -29.54 -13.20
C VAL A 123 -13.70 -30.02 -14.35
N GLY A 124 -12.38 -29.88 -14.22
CA GLY A 124 -11.42 -30.38 -15.21
C GLY A 124 -11.24 -29.50 -16.46
N LEU A 125 -11.69 -28.24 -16.42
CA LEU A 125 -11.46 -27.29 -17.52
C LEU A 125 -9.98 -26.90 -17.60
N TYR A 126 -9.32 -26.76 -16.46
CA TYR A 126 -7.88 -26.57 -16.33
C TYR A 126 -7.27 -27.76 -15.57
N LYS A 127 -6.06 -28.13 -15.92
CA LYS A 127 -5.32 -29.22 -15.29
C LYS A 127 -5.07 -28.98 -13.80
N ASP A 128 -4.69 -27.74 -13.48
CA ASP A 128 -4.43 -27.30 -12.12
C ASP A 128 -4.68 -25.78 -11.97
N ILE A 129 -4.59 -25.30 -10.74
CA ILE A 129 -4.81 -23.90 -10.41
C ILE A 129 -3.77 -22.95 -11.03
N ARG A 130 -2.56 -23.44 -11.34
CA ARG A 130 -1.51 -22.63 -11.95
C ARG A 130 -1.81 -22.37 -13.42
N GLU A 131 -2.31 -23.37 -14.13
CA GLU A 131 -2.77 -23.20 -15.51
C GLU A 131 -3.96 -22.24 -15.55
N ALA A 132 -4.95 -22.41 -14.68
CA ALA A 132 -6.07 -21.48 -14.56
C ALA A 132 -5.61 -20.05 -14.27
N ALA A 133 -4.64 -19.86 -13.36
CA ALA A 133 -4.10 -18.55 -13.04
C ALA A 133 -3.34 -17.93 -14.22
N ALA A 134 -2.58 -18.70 -14.98
CA ALA A 134 -1.87 -18.21 -16.15
C ALA A 134 -2.81 -17.69 -17.24
N GLU A 135 -3.95 -18.36 -17.42
CA GLU A 135 -4.94 -18.00 -18.44
C GLU A 135 -5.93 -16.90 -18.01
N MET A 136 -6.19 -16.80 -16.69
CA MET A 136 -7.25 -15.93 -16.18
C MET A 136 -6.72 -14.67 -15.47
N SER A 137 -5.41 -14.60 -15.13
CA SER A 137 -4.84 -13.44 -14.45
C SER A 137 -4.13 -12.52 -15.44
N PHE A 138 -4.46 -11.23 -15.39
CA PHE A 138 -3.83 -10.23 -16.24
C PHE A 138 -3.28 -9.08 -15.40
N ALA A 139 -2.02 -8.72 -15.65
CA ALA A 139 -1.43 -7.53 -15.07
C ALA A 139 -2.22 -6.28 -15.51
N GLY A 140 -2.44 -5.37 -14.58
CA GLY A 140 -3.03 -4.07 -14.83
C GLY A 140 -1.97 -3.01 -15.06
N LYS A 141 -2.02 -1.93 -14.27
CA LYS A 141 -1.04 -0.85 -14.32
C LYS A 141 0.22 -1.19 -13.53
N ILE A 142 1.33 -0.65 -13.99
CA ILE A 142 2.65 -0.74 -13.35
C ILE A 142 3.00 0.65 -12.82
N TYR A 143 3.51 0.71 -11.58
CA TYR A 143 3.98 1.93 -10.93
C TYR A 143 5.43 1.72 -10.52
N GLU A 144 6.30 2.58 -11.05
CA GLU A 144 7.71 2.57 -10.72
C GLU A 144 7.99 3.51 -9.54
N PRO A 145 8.89 3.14 -8.62
CA PRO A 145 9.33 4.03 -7.56
C PRO A 145 10.07 5.24 -8.13
N LYS A 146 9.79 6.42 -7.59
CA LYS A 146 10.50 7.65 -7.94
C LYS A 146 11.67 7.82 -6.97
N HIS A 147 12.87 7.90 -7.48
CA HIS A 147 14.10 7.98 -6.67
C HIS A 147 14.07 9.07 -5.60
N ASP A 148 13.63 10.28 -5.95
CA ASP A 148 13.57 11.40 -4.99
C ASP A 148 12.56 11.13 -3.87
N CYS A 149 11.42 10.52 -4.20
CA CYS A 149 10.40 10.13 -3.23
C CYS A 149 10.87 8.97 -2.36
N GLN A 150 11.53 7.98 -2.94
CA GLN A 150 12.09 6.85 -2.21
C GLN A 150 13.10 7.31 -1.17
N ALA A 151 14.08 8.14 -1.56
CA ALA A 151 15.08 8.68 -0.63
C ALA A 151 14.44 9.48 0.52
N PHE A 152 13.40 10.27 0.22
CA PHE A 152 12.64 10.97 1.25
C PHE A 152 11.99 10.01 2.24
N TYR A 153 11.33 8.96 1.76
CA TYR A 153 10.63 8.00 2.63
C TYR A 153 11.60 7.12 3.42
N GLU A 154 12.79 6.84 2.93
CA GLU A 154 13.83 6.14 3.68
C GLU A 154 14.29 6.97 4.89
N ASP A 155 14.68 8.25 4.67
CA ASP A 155 15.03 9.16 5.76
C ASP A 155 13.87 9.38 6.74
N TRP A 156 12.64 9.43 6.23
CA TRP A 156 11.46 9.60 7.05
C TRP A 156 11.15 8.39 7.93
N LEU A 157 11.33 7.16 7.41
CA LEU A 157 11.10 5.92 8.16
C LEU A 157 12.08 5.72 9.31
N GLU A 158 13.33 6.15 9.15
CA GLU A 158 14.31 6.11 10.25
C GLU A 158 13.88 6.97 11.44
N LYS A 159 13.06 7.99 11.19
CA LYS A 159 12.54 8.94 12.19
C LYS A 159 11.13 8.59 12.67
N TYR A 160 10.48 7.60 12.07
CA TYR A 160 9.09 7.21 12.34
C TYR A 160 8.99 6.21 13.50
#